data_9bbaf550dbb648d9c4e0eaa76b7d909f
#
_entry.id   9bbaf550dbb648d9c4e0eaa76b7d909f
#
_cell.length_a   1.000
_cell.length_b   1.000
_cell.length_c   1.000
_cell.angle_alpha   90.00
_cell.angle_beta   90.00
_cell.angle_gamma   90.00
#
_symmetry.space_group_name_H-M   'P 1'
#
loop_
_entity.id
_entity.type
_entity.pdbx_description
1 polymer ?
#
loop_
_entity_poly.entity_id
_entity_poly.type
_entity_poly.pdbx_seq_one_letter_code
_entity_poly.pdbx_strand_id
1 'polypeptide(L)'
;STRESSDKWPFHIEQKEIEKYIVAFEGIYDITLTIFQKRVFSFWLAINIERSSFRKVRVDNEYKSVISDDPHFNLLKKWSKQINLSFNNDELCFLYRIIYSFGVIDGNAIYENSHAYAHQRQNTCSYRAVKNLEKVLQSMFRFSLDIKDPELIFNFIAFHERSYLFYGNPDLFFNRSYIEEMKEEEPRVYHIME
;
A
#
# COMPACT_ATOMS: atom_id res chain seq x y z
N SER A 1 30.87 22.34 -8.60
CA SER A 1 30.84 20.88 -8.85
C SER A 1 29.54 20.32 -8.27
N THR A 2 28.55 20.20 -9.12
CA THR A 2 27.28 19.52 -8.86
C THR A 2 27.58 18.05 -8.70
N ARG A 3 27.43 17.53 -7.48
CA ARG A 3 27.37 16.09 -7.24
C ARG A 3 26.06 15.60 -7.82
N GLU A 4 26.11 15.08 -9.05
CA GLU A 4 25.13 14.08 -9.51
C GLU A 4 25.34 12.84 -8.64
N SER A 5 24.55 12.71 -7.57
CA SER A 5 24.32 11.40 -6.97
C SER A 5 23.49 10.62 -8.00
N SER A 6 24.14 9.90 -8.89
CA SER A 6 23.46 8.82 -9.60
C SER A 6 22.90 7.89 -8.56
N ASP A 7 21.59 7.93 -8.34
CA ASP A 7 20.88 6.93 -7.54
C ASP A 7 21.15 5.57 -8.19
N LYS A 8 22.19 4.89 -7.70
CA LYS A 8 22.61 3.62 -8.24
C LYS A 8 21.52 2.61 -7.89
N TRP A 9 20.93 2.00 -8.91
CA TRP A 9 19.95 0.93 -8.73
C TRP A 9 20.53 -0.17 -7.83
N PRO A 10 19.95 -0.42 -6.64
CA PRO A 10 20.59 -1.22 -5.61
C PRO A 10 20.30 -2.73 -5.73
N PHE A 11 19.58 -3.17 -6.76
CA PHE A 11 19.10 -4.54 -6.92
C PHE A 11 19.89 -5.30 -7.96
N HIS A 12 19.92 -6.64 -7.86
CA HIS A 12 20.56 -7.53 -8.84
C HIS A 12 19.75 -7.66 -10.12
N ILE A 13 18.40 -7.63 -9.99
CA ILE A 13 17.54 -7.56 -11.18
C ILE A 13 17.78 -6.25 -11.92
N GLU A 14 17.92 -6.33 -13.24
CA GLU A 14 18.14 -5.13 -14.05
C GLU A 14 16.93 -4.19 -14.04
N GLN A 15 17.18 -2.89 -13.89
CA GLN A 15 16.13 -1.87 -13.93
C GLN A 15 15.28 -1.94 -15.19
N LYS A 16 15.91 -2.20 -16.34
CA LYS A 16 15.19 -2.34 -17.63
C LYS A 16 14.20 -3.52 -17.65
N GLU A 17 14.48 -4.57 -16.89
CA GLU A 17 13.56 -5.70 -16.76
C GLU A 17 12.34 -5.32 -15.92
N ILE A 18 12.55 -4.63 -14.81
CA ILE A 18 11.46 -4.06 -14.00
C ILE A 18 10.60 -3.10 -14.81
N GLU A 19 11.20 -2.25 -15.64
CA GLU A 19 10.46 -1.32 -16.50
C GLU A 19 9.55 -2.07 -17.49
N LYS A 20 10.00 -3.19 -18.07
CA LYS A 20 9.15 -4.04 -18.94
C LYS A 20 7.97 -4.64 -18.16
N TYR A 21 8.19 -5.07 -16.91
CA TYR A 21 7.14 -5.60 -16.06
C TYR A 21 6.08 -4.54 -15.73
N ILE A 22 6.51 -3.30 -15.50
CA ILE A 22 5.61 -2.17 -15.24
C ILE A 22 4.79 -1.82 -16.49
N VAL A 23 5.41 -1.79 -17.67
CA VAL A 23 4.67 -1.56 -18.94
C VAL A 23 3.61 -2.64 -19.14
N ALA A 24 3.95 -3.91 -18.89
CA ALA A 24 2.97 -4.99 -18.94
C ALA A 24 1.84 -4.84 -17.90
N PHE A 25 2.16 -4.32 -16.70
CA PHE A 25 1.18 -4.02 -15.66
C PHE A 25 0.22 -2.91 -16.10
N GLU A 26 0.73 -1.80 -16.60
CA GLU A 26 -0.08 -0.70 -17.15
C GLU A 26 -1.04 -1.21 -18.23
N GLY A 27 -0.55 -2.08 -19.13
CA GLY A 27 -1.38 -2.65 -20.19
C GLY A 27 -2.47 -3.59 -19.71
N ILE A 28 -2.25 -4.36 -18.64
CA ILE A 28 -3.26 -5.28 -18.10
C ILE A 28 -4.31 -4.55 -17.26
N TYR A 29 -3.88 -3.53 -16.52
CA TYR A 29 -4.78 -2.73 -15.68
C TYR A 29 -5.46 -1.60 -16.44
N ASP A 30 -5.07 -1.37 -17.71
CA ASP A 30 -5.54 -0.25 -18.55
C ASP A 30 -5.37 1.12 -17.85
N ILE A 31 -4.20 1.34 -17.29
CA ILE A 31 -3.83 2.55 -16.56
C ILE A 31 -2.49 3.09 -17.03
N THR A 32 -2.23 4.37 -16.74
CA THR A 32 -0.91 4.98 -16.90
C THR A 32 -0.42 5.46 -15.54
N LEU A 33 0.67 4.87 -15.08
CA LEU A 33 1.29 5.24 -13.81
C LEU A 33 2.07 6.55 -13.94
N THR A 34 1.96 7.40 -12.93
CA THR A 34 2.82 8.58 -12.80
C THR A 34 4.27 8.17 -12.57
N ILE A 35 5.21 9.10 -12.76
CA ILE A 35 6.64 8.87 -12.50
C ILE A 35 6.87 8.40 -11.05
N PHE A 36 6.14 9.00 -10.09
CA PHE A 36 6.23 8.63 -8.68
C PHE A 36 5.72 7.19 -8.45
N GLN A 37 4.55 6.84 -8.97
CA GLN A 37 3.98 5.50 -8.86
C GLN A 37 4.89 4.44 -9.48
N LYS A 38 5.47 4.72 -10.66
CA LYS A 38 6.46 3.84 -11.31
C LYS A 38 7.69 3.62 -10.42
N ARG A 39 8.23 4.66 -9.79
CA ARG A 39 9.36 4.54 -8.88
C ARG A 39 9.03 3.68 -7.67
N VAL A 40 7.92 3.96 -7.01
CA VAL A 40 7.45 3.18 -5.84
C VAL A 40 7.25 1.72 -6.22
N PHE A 41 6.54 1.47 -7.32
CA PHE A 41 6.25 0.10 -7.76
C PHE A 41 7.52 -0.64 -8.20
N SER A 42 8.43 0.01 -8.93
CA SER A 42 9.72 -0.55 -9.33
C SER A 42 10.51 -1.04 -8.13
N PHE A 43 10.61 -0.21 -7.11
CA PHE A 43 11.36 -0.50 -5.90
C PHE A 43 10.77 -1.71 -5.15
N TRP A 44 9.47 -1.69 -4.89
CA TRP A 44 8.79 -2.79 -4.21
C TRP A 44 8.77 -4.09 -5.01
N LEU A 45 8.63 -4.00 -6.32
CA LEU A 45 8.67 -5.17 -7.20
C LEU A 45 10.05 -5.83 -7.17
N ALA A 46 11.12 -5.03 -7.30
CA ALA A 46 12.50 -5.54 -7.21
C ALA A 46 12.76 -6.20 -5.85
N ILE A 47 12.39 -5.57 -4.73
CA ILE A 47 12.49 -6.17 -3.39
C ILE A 47 11.76 -7.53 -3.36
N ASN A 48 10.54 -7.59 -3.85
CA ASN A 48 9.74 -8.82 -3.79
C ASN A 48 10.35 -9.93 -4.65
N ILE A 49 10.86 -9.61 -5.83
CA ILE A 49 11.52 -10.59 -6.71
C ILE A 49 12.77 -11.17 -6.03
N GLU A 50 13.66 -10.32 -5.54
CA GLU A 50 14.88 -10.77 -4.89
C GLU A 50 14.58 -11.55 -3.60
N ARG A 51 13.73 -11.01 -2.73
CA ARG A 51 13.35 -11.66 -1.49
C ARG A 51 12.71 -13.03 -1.71
N SER A 52 11.86 -13.18 -2.73
CA SER A 52 11.12 -14.43 -2.98
C SER A 52 12.02 -15.63 -3.27
N SER A 53 13.25 -15.40 -3.68
CA SER A 53 14.23 -16.46 -3.93
C SER A 53 14.80 -17.10 -2.65
N PHE A 54 14.81 -16.38 -1.52
CA PHE A 54 15.38 -16.87 -0.25
C PHE A 54 14.41 -16.85 0.94
N ARG A 55 13.37 -16.03 0.90
CA ARG A 55 12.40 -15.93 2.00
C ARG A 55 10.98 -15.80 1.47
N LYS A 56 10.11 -16.73 1.84
CA LYS A 56 8.69 -16.68 1.50
C LYS A 56 7.92 -15.81 2.49
N VAL A 57 6.97 -15.05 1.97
CA VAL A 57 6.00 -14.30 2.78
C VAL A 57 4.85 -15.22 3.17
N ARG A 58 4.27 -14.95 4.32
CA ARG A 58 2.95 -15.47 4.69
C ARG A 58 2.01 -14.29 4.91
N VAL A 59 0.87 -14.34 4.28
CA VAL A 59 -0.20 -13.35 4.43
C VAL A 59 -1.32 -13.98 5.23
N ASP A 60 -1.92 -13.21 6.13
CA ASP A 60 -3.02 -13.69 6.96
C ASP A 60 -4.25 -14.07 6.12
N ASN A 61 -5.05 -14.98 6.66
CA ASN A 61 -6.21 -15.52 5.96
C ASN A 61 -7.34 -14.49 5.85
N GLU A 62 -7.42 -13.53 6.78
CA GLU A 62 -8.41 -12.45 6.73
C GLU A 62 -8.20 -11.60 5.48
N TYR A 63 -6.97 -11.13 5.23
CA TYR A 63 -6.64 -10.36 4.04
C TYR A 63 -6.83 -11.15 2.75
N LYS A 64 -6.41 -12.42 2.72
CA LYS A 64 -6.65 -13.30 1.56
C LYS A 64 -8.13 -13.41 1.22
N SER A 65 -8.98 -13.52 2.23
CA SER A 65 -10.43 -13.58 2.07
C SER A 65 -11.00 -12.28 1.50
N VAL A 66 -10.47 -11.11 1.92
CA VAL A 66 -10.90 -9.81 1.39
C VAL A 66 -10.67 -9.70 -0.11
N ILE A 67 -9.49 -10.14 -0.57
CA ILE A 67 -9.07 -9.95 -1.96
C ILE A 67 -9.40 -11.11 -2.88
N SER A 68 -9.90 -12.25 -2.35
CA SER A 68 -10.12 -13.48 -3.13
C SER A 68 -11.01 -13.26 -4.36
N ASP A 69 -12.07 -12.48 -4.18
CA ASP A 69 -13.07 -12.19 -5.21
C ASP A 69 -12.83 -10.84 -5.91
N ASP A 70 -11.73 -10.16 -5.58
CA ASP A 70 -11.42 -8.87 -6.17
C ASP A 70 -10.97 -9.03 -7.62
N PRO A 71 -11.66 -8.39 -8.59
CA PRO A 71 -11.30 -8.45 -10.01
C PRO A 71 -9.86 -7.99 -10.27
N HIS A 72 -9.36 -7.02 -9.50
CA HIS A 72 -8.02 -6.46 -9.69
C HIS A 72 -6.94 -7.40 -9.18
N PHE A 73 -7.23 -8.17 -8.14
CA PHE A 73 -6.32 -9.25 -7.73
C PHE A 73 -6.22 -10.33 -8.83
N ASN A 74 -7.31 -10.58 -9.56
CA ASN A 74 -7.28 -11.46 -10.72
C ASN A 74 -6.46 -10.87 -11.88
N LEU A 75 -6.48 -9.54 -12.08
CA LEU A 75 -5.58 -8.87 -13.04
C LEU A 75 -4.12 -9.02 -12.62
N LEU A 76 -3.80 -8.90 -11.33
CA LEU A 76 -2.44 -9.13 -10.82
C LEU A 76 -1.94 -10.56 -11.08
N LYS A 77 -2.80 -11.55 -10.85
CA LYS A 77 -2.49 -12.96 -11.17
C LYS A 77 -2.22 -13.15 -12.67
N LYS A 78 -3.03 -12.52 -13.53
CA LYS A 78 -2.86 -12.55 -14.98
C LYS A 78 -1.55 -11.91 -15.40
N TRP A 79 -1.24 -10.73 -14.88
CA TRP A 79 0.00 -10.02 -15.10
C TRP A 79 1.23 -10.85 -14.70
N SER A 80 1.24 -11.40 -13.49
CA SER A 80 2.33 -12.22 -12.98
C SER A 80 2.61 -13.43 -13.89
N LYS A 81 1.57 -14.07 -14.41
CA LYS A 81 1.71 -15.18 -15.40
C LYS A 81 2.28 -14.70 -16.71
N GLN A 82 1.84 -13.54 -17.21
CA GLN A 82 2.30 -12.98 -18.48
C GLN A 82 3.80 -12.68 -18.49
N ILE A 83 4.32 -12.18 -17.37
CA ILE A 83 5.75 -11.87 -17.23
C ILE A 83 6.58 -13.01 -16.62
N ASN A 84 5.98 -14.20 -16.46
CA ASN A 84 6.62 -15.41 -15.94
C ASN A 84 7.23 -15.24 -14.54
N LEU A 85 6.64 -14.42 -13.67
CA LEU A 85 7.05 -14.35 -12.27
C LEU A 85 6.58 -15.58 -11.51
N SER A 86 7.51 -16.25 -10.84
CA SER A 86 7.25 -17.45 -10.02
C SER A 86 6.75 -17.10 -8.61
N PHE A 87 5.82 -16.14 -8.50
CA PHE A 87 5.20 -15.78 -7.24
C PHE A 87 4.12 -16.80 -6.84
N ASN A 88 4.16 -17.24 -5.58
CA ASN A 88 3.05 -18.00 -5.01
C ASN A 88 1.89 -17.07 -4.63
N ASN A 89 0.78 -17.65 -4.17
CA ASN A 89 -0.40 -16.84 -3.82
C ASN A 89 -0.13 -15.84 -2.69
N ASP A 90 0.66 -16.19 -1.68
CA ASP A 90 1.01 -15.28 -0.58
C ASP A 90 1.87 -14.11 -1.05
N GLU A 91 2.78 -14.35 -1.98
CA GLU A 91 3.61 -13.33 -2.60
C GLU A 91 2.78 -12.34 -3.42
N LEU A 92 1.80 -12.87 -4.17
CA LEU A 92 0.86 -12.02 -4.92
C LEU A 92 -0.06 -11.23 -3.99
N CYS A 93 -0.57 -11.83 -2.91
CA CYS A 93 -1.35 -11.12 -1.90
C CYS A 93 -0.54 -10.00 -1.24
N PHE A 94 0.73 -10.26 -0.94
CA PHE A 94 1.62 -9.26 -0.36
C PHE A 94 1.90 -8.11 -1.33
N LEU A 95 2.19 -8.42 -2.59
CA LEU A 95 2.38 -7.40 -3.65
C LEU A 95 1.10 -6.57 -3.86
N TYR A 96 -0.06 -7.22 -3.81
CA TYR A 96 -1.35 -6.54 -3.92
C TYR A 96 -1.58 -5.55 -2.77
N ARG A 97 -1.26 -5.95 -1.53
CA ARG A 97 -1.28 -5.05 -0.37
C ARG A 97 -0.40 -3.83 -0.57
N ILE A 98 0.80 -4.01 -1.13
CA ILE A 98 1.71 -2.91 -1.45
C ILE A 98 1.10 -1.99 -2.52
N ILE A 99 0.57 -2.53 -3.60
CA ILE A 99 -0.04 -1.77 -4.69
C ILE A 99 -1.11 -0.81 -4.15
N TYR A 100 -1.98 -1.28 -3.27
CA TYR A 100 -3.03 -0.45 -2.67
C TYR A 100 -2.48 0.48 -1.59
N SER A 101 -1.67 -0.02 -0.67
CA SER A 101 -1.20 0.78 0.47
C SER A 101 -0.33 1.95 0.04
N PHE A 102 0.39 1.85 -1.06
CA PHE A 102 1.28 2.89 -1.56
C PHE A 102 0.72 3.69 -2.74
N GLY A 103 -0.56 3.53 -3.03
CA GLY A 103 -1.22 4.30 -4.09
C GLY A 103 -0.65 4.05 -5.48
N VAL A 104 -0.19 2.82 -5.77
CA VAL A 104 0.32 2.49 -7.12
C VAL A 104 -0.81 2.56 -8.14
N ILE A 105 -2.02 2.17 -7.76
CA ILE A 105 -3.24 2.28 -8.57
C ILE A 105 -4.24 3.26 -7.97
N ASP A 106 -3.73 4.35 -7.41
CA ASP A 106 -4.51 5.43 -6.79
C ASP A 106 -5.28 6.26 -7.83
N GLY A 107 -6.37 6.90 -7.39
CA GLY A 107 -7.20 7.78 -8.22
C GLY A 107 -8.27 7.07 -9.06
N ASN A 108 -8.50 5.78 -8.85
CA ASN A 108 -9.64 5.09 -9.43
C ASN A 108 -10.70 4.81 -8.35
N ALA A 109 -11.68 5.70 -8.23
CA ALA A 109 -12.73 5.64 -7.22
C ALA A 109 -13.49 4.29 -7.19
N ILE A 110 -13.61 3.60 -8.32
CA ILE A 110 -14.26 2.29 -8.39
C ILE A 110 -13.45 1.25 -7.61
N TYR A 111 -12.14 1.30 -7.73
CA TYR A 111 -11.21 0.40 -7.06
C TYR A 111 -11.16 0.65 -5.56
N GLU A 112 -11.00 1.90 -5.18
CA GLU A 112 -10.93 2.33 -3.80
C GLU A 112 -12.20 1.95 -3.05
N ASN A 113 -13.36 2.23 -3.65
CA ASN A 113 -14.66 1.87 -3.11
C ASN A 113 -14.83 0.35 -2.95
N SER A 114 -14.48 -0.43 -3.98
CA SER A 114 -14.58 -1.89 -3.94
C SER A 114 -13.73 -2.48 -2.81
N HIS A 115 -12.49 -2.00 -2.66
CA HIS A 115 -11.59 -2.45 -1.62
C HIS A 115 -12.08 -2.06 -0.21
N ALA A 116 -12.50 -0.82 -0.02
CA ALA A 116 -13.06 -0.33 1.24
C ALA A 116 -14.32 -1.14 1.64
N TYR A 117 -15.23 -1.39 0.71
CA TYR A 117 -16.42 -2.21 0.97
C TYR A 117 -16.10 -3.66 1.30
N ALA A 118 -15.07 -4.25 0.70
CA ALA A 118 -14.65 -5.61 1.03
C ALA A 118 -14.17 -5.70 2.48
N HIS A 119 -13.34 -4.76 2.93
CA HIS A 119 -12.90 -4.66 4.31
C HIS A 119 -14.06 -4.42 5.29
N GLN A 120 -14.99 -3.53 4.92
CA GLN A 120 -16.19 -3.23 5.72
C GLN A 120 -17.09 -4.46 5.87
N ARG A 121 -17.41 -5.13 4.77
CA ARG A 121 -18.29 -6.32 4.76
C ARG A 121 -17.74 -7.45 5.62
N GLN A 122 -16.42 -7.64 5.58
CA GLN A 122 -15.76 -8.70 6.34
C GLN A 122 -15.34 -8.26 7.75
N ASN A 123 -15.58 -6.99 8.11
CA ASN A 123 -15.21 -6.42 9.41
C ASN A 123 -13.74 -6.73 9.78
N THR A 124 -12.83 -6.51 8.86
CA THR A 124 -11.41 -6.83 9.01
C THR A 124 -10.74 -6.07 10.15
N CYS A 125 -9.53 -6.50 10.53
CA CYS A 125 -8.71 -5.80 11.52
C CYS A 125 -8.49 -4.34 11.13
N SER A 126 -8.14 -4.08 9.86
CA SER A 126 -7.95 -2.73 9.33
C SER A 126 -9.23 -1.88 9.43
N TYR A 127 -10.39 -2.45 9.08
CA TYR A 127 -11.65 -1.73 9.23
C TYR A 127 -12.04 -1.47 10.69
N ARG A 128 -11.78 -2.44 11.60
CA ARG A 128 -11.97 -2.22 13.04
C ARG A 128 -11.06 -1.13 13.60
N ALA A 129 -9.82 -1.04 13.10
CA ALA A 129 -8.91 0.05 13.46
C ALA A 129 -9.46 1.42 13.06
N VAL A 130 -10.01 1.56 11.84
CA VAL A 130 -10.70 2.79 11.40
C VAL A 130 -11.85 3.16 12.33
N LYS A 131 -12.70 2.18 12.69
CA LYS A 131 -13.81 2.42 13.63
C LYS A 131 -13.36 2.81 15.05
N ASN A 132 -12.24 2.27 15.49
CA ASN A 132 -11.68 2.66 16.78
C ASN A 132 -11.09 4.06 16.74
N LEU A 133 -10.40 4.42 15.66
CA LEU A 133 -9.91 5.78 15.43
C LEU A 133 -11.06 6.80 15.46
N GLU A 134 -12.17 6.51 14.75
CA GLU A 134 -13.37 7.35 14.80
C GLU A 134 -13.83 7.60 16.23
N LYS A 135 -13.97 6.53 17.05
CA LYS A 135 -14.39 6.65 18.45
C LYS A 135 -13.43 7.52 19.26
N VAL A 136 -12.13 7.36 19.06
CA VAL A 136 -11.10 8.16 19.74
C VAL A 136 -11.24 9.63 19.33
N LEU A 137 -11.31 9.93 18.03
CA LEU A 137 -11.47 11.30 17.55
C LEU A 137 -12.77 11.94 18.03
N GLN A 138 -13.87 11.20 18.06
CA GLN A 138 -15.14 11.68 18.58
C GLN A 138 -15.06 11.98 20.09
N SER A 139 -14.41 11.12 20.88
CA SER A 139 -14.28 11.28 22.32
C SER A 139 -13.36 12.43 22.72
N MET A 140 -12.24 12.60 22.01
CA MET A 140 -11.19 13.59 22.37
C MET A 140 -11.44 14.96 21.75
N PHE A 141 -11.94 15.01 20.54
CA PHE A 141 -12.04 16.25 19.75
C PHE A 141 -13.47 16.65 19.42
N ARG A 142 -14.47 15.85 19.78
CA ARG A 142 -15.88 15.99 19.34
C ARG A 142 -15.99 16.06 17.80
N PHE A 143 -15.04 15.46 17.13
CA PHE A 143 -14.99 15.38 15.68
C PHE A 143 -15.56 14.03 15.24
N SER A 144 -16.50 14.05 14.31
CA SER A 144 -17.07 12.83 13.72
C SER A 144 -16.52 12.66 12.32
N LEU A 145 -15.83 11.54 12.09
CA LEU A 145 -15.47 11.11 10.73
C LEU A 145 -16.73 10.61 10.02
N ASP A 146 -16.88 10.95 8.75
CA ASP A 146 -17.89 10.30 7.91
C ASP A 146 -17.39 8.92 7.46
N ILE A 147 -17.52 7.94 8.36
CA ILE A 147 -17.16 6.54 8.06
C ILE A 147 -18.07 5.86 7.00
N LYS A 148 -18.97 6.61 6.38
CA LYS A 148 -19.73 6.16 5.22
C LYS A 148 -19.07 6.56 3.92
N ASP A 149 -18.13 7.51 3.96
CA ASP A 149 -17.34 7.89 2.79
C ASP A 149 -16.31 6.78 2.46
N PRO A 150 -16.47 6.07 1.34
CA PRO A 150 -15.57 4.98 0.98
C PRO A 150 -14.13 5.43 0.72
N GLU A 151 -13.92 6.63 0.19
CA GLU A 151 -12.60 7.19 -0.06
C GLU A 151 -11.85 7.42 1.27
N LEU A 152 -12.53 7.99 2.26
CA LEU A 152 -11.97 8.18 3.58
C LEU A 152 -11.61 6.84 4.24
N ILE A 153 -12.52 5.87 4.18
CA ILE A 153 -12.28 4.51 4.70
C ILE A 153 -11.09 3.88 4.00
N PHE A 154 -11.01 3.97 2.67
CA PHE A 154 -9.90 3.43 1.88
C PHE A 154 -8.56 4.02 2.33
N ASN A 155 -8.47 5.33 2.46
CA ASN A 155 -7.25 6.02 2.87
C ASN A 155 -6.78 5.60 4.27
N PHE A 156 -7.70 5.45 5.23
CA PHE A 156 -7.34 4.95 6.56
C PHE A 156 -6.94 3.47 6.55
N ILE A 157 -7.60 2.63 5.75
CA ILE A 157 -7.20 1.23 5.58
C ILE A 157 -5.80 1.17 4.97
N ALA A 158 -5.54 1.93 3.90
CA ALA A 158 -4.24 1.99 3.25
C ALA A 158 -3.13 2.45 4.22
N PHE A 159 -3.43 3.43 5.06
CA PHE A 159 -2.51 3.89 6.11
C PHE A 159 -2.23 2.79 7.14
N HIS A 160 -3.27 2.12 7.65
CA HIS A 160 -3.12 1.02 8.59
C HIS A 160 -2.33 -0.14 7.99
N GLU A 161 -2.59 -0.50 6.74
CA GLU A 161 -1.85 -1.56 6.03
C GLU A 161 -0.37 -1.19 5.85
N ARG A 162 -0.06 0.07 5.53
CA ARG A 162 1.34 0.57 5.51
C ARG A 162 2.01 0.44 6.86
N SER A 163 1.33 0.88 7.91
CA SER A 163 1.85 0.78 9.29
C SER A 163 2.16 -0.67 9.67
N TYR A 164 1.30 -1.60 9.27
CA TYR A 164 1.53 -3.02 9.47
C TYR A 164 2.76 -3.54 8.70
N LEU A 165 2.94 -3.14 7.44
CA LEU A 165 4.08 -3.53 6.61
C LEU A 165 5.43 -3.12 7.21
N PHE A 166 5.46 -2.01 7.94
CA PHE A 166 6.67 -1.48 8.59
C PHE A 166 6.71 -1.71 10.10
N TYR A 167 5.95 -2.68 10.59
CA TYR A 167 5.91 -3.03 12.02
C TYR A 167 5.52 -1.87 12.94
N GLY A 168 4.68 -0.97 12.44
CA GLY A 168 4.21 0.19 13.22
C GLY A 168 5.25 1.29 13.44
N ASN A 169 6.37 1.26 12.71
CA ASN A 169 7.36 2.34 12.82
C ASN A 169 6.94 3.56 11.99
N PRO A 170 6.43 4.62 12.61
CA PRO A 170 5.97 5.82 11.91
C PRO A 170 7.11 6.59 11.24
N ASP A 171 8.35 6.50 11.74
CA ASP A 171 9.51 7.20 11.19
C ASP A 171 9.82 6.82 9.73
N LEU A 172 9.28 5.68 9.26
CA LEU A 172 9.40 5.25 7.88
C LEU A 172 8.37 5.87 6.94
N PHE A 173 7.32 6.52 7.49
CA PHE A 173 6.25 7.13 6.68
C PHE A 173 6.32 8.65 6.63
N PHE A 174 6.80 9.25 7.71
CA PHE A 174 6.84 10.69 7.85
C PHE A 174 8.29 11.17 7.77
N ASN A 175 8.50 12.25 7.02
CA ASN A 175 9.76 12.96 7.10
C ASN A 175 9.96 13.41 8.56
N ARG A 176 11.13 13.16 9.12
CA ARG A 176 11.46 13.49 10.52
C ARG A 176 11.18 14.97 10.87
N SER A 177 11.40 15.87 9.91
CA SER A 177 11.06 17.28 10.07
C SER A 177 9.55 17.51 10.25
N TYR A 178 8.71 16.75 9.53
CA TYR A 178 7.25 16.86 9.65
C TYR A 178 6.74 16.35 11.01
N ILE A 179 7.37 15.30 11.55
CA ILE A 179 7.03 14.79 12.88
C ILE A 179 7.43 15.81 13.95
N GLU A 180 8.61 16.43 13.82
CA GLU A 180 9.07 17.46 14.76
C GLU A 180 8.19 18.70 14.69
N GLU A 181 7.82 19.15 13.49
CA GLU A 181 6.88 20.25 13.28
C GLU A 181 5.50 19.94 13.90
N MET A 182 4.97 18.75 13.69
CA MET A 182 3.70 18.32 14.31
C MET A 182 3.77 18.23 15.82
N LYS A 183 4.91 17.84 16.40
CA LYS A 183 5.14 17.87 17.86
C LYS A 183 5.06 19.28 18.44
N GLU A 184 5.59 20.26 17.70
CA GLU A 184 5.65 21.65 18.14
C GLU A 184 4.33 22.38 17.91
N GLU A 185 3.72 22.23 16.75
CA GLU A 185 2.51 22.97 16.36
C GLU A 185 1.22 22.31 16.82
N GLU A 186 1.17 20.96 16.82
CA GLU A 186 -0.03 20.20 17.13
C GLU A 186 0.25 19.04 18.11
N PRO A 187 0.74 19.31 19.34
CA PRO A 187 1.16 18.26 20.29
C PRO A 187 0.03 17.28 20.66
N ARG A 188 -1.23 17.71 20.58
CA ARG A 188 -2.39 16.83 20.83
C ARG A 188 -2.60 15.81 19.72
N VAL A 189 -2.40 16.22 18.46
CA VAL A 189 -2.50 15.33 17.31
C VAL A 189 -1.35 14.34 17.33
N TYR A 190 -0.15 14.81 17.67
CA TYR A 190 1.01 13.94 17.80
C TYR A 190 0.79 12.82 18.83
N HIS A 191 0.28 13.12 20.03
CA HIS A 191 0.00 12.12 21.06
C HIS A 191 -1.05 11.07 20.70
N ILE A 192 -1.86 11.31 19.67
CA ILE A 192 -2.82 10.32 19.19
C ILE A 192 -2.15 9.33 18.23
N MET A 193 -1.05 9.76 17.60
CA MET A 193 -0.34 8.95 16.61
C MET A 193 0.75 8.07 17.24
N GLU A 194 1.15 8.33 18.49
CA GLU A 194 1.99 7.44 19.30
C GLU A 194 1.18 6.27 19.87
#